data_684f006dc49f6af36383bc6cc28c4637
#
_entry.id   684f006dc49f6af36383bc6cc28c4637
#
_cell.length_a   1.000
_cell.length_b   1.000
_cell.length_c   1.000
_cell.angle_alpha   90.00
_cell.angle_beta   90.00
_cell.angle_gamma   90.00
#
_symmetry.space_group_name_H-M   'P 1'
#
loop_
_entity.id
_entity.type
_entity.pdbx_description
1 polymer ?
#
loop_
_entity_poly.entity_id
_entity_poly.type
_entity_poly.pdbx_seq_one_letter_code
_entity_poly.pdbx_strand_id
1 'polypeptide(L)'
;MGLISAGIGAIGGVLADQWKEFFYCDAIDKNVLVVKGQKRISSRSSNTKGNDNIISNGSLIAVADGQCMIIVEQGKIVEVCAEPGEFVYDTSTEPSIFTGKLGEGIKNTFKLIGKRFTFGGDPGKDQRVYYFNTKEIVENKFGTPTPIPFRVVDRNIHLDIDVSVRCSGLYSYRIADPLLFYANVCGNVERDYTRDQIDSQLKTEFVSALQPAFARISELEVRPSALPGHAEELSDAMNVALSKKWGELRGLQVVSIAMNPITLSEEDAELIKKAQHAAIMRDPNMAAATLVEAQSQAMKDAAKNSAGAMTGFMGMGMAQQAGGANAANLFAMGQQQSAQQPAQPAPAAAPAANTWKCDCGAENTGKFCIECGKPKPADGWACPKCGTVNKGRFCMECGEKKPAGEPLYKCDKCGWEPEDPKHPPKFCPECGDPFDDKDVQ
;
A
#
# COMPACT_ATOMS: atom_id res chain seq x y z
N MET A 1 41.05 19.60 -55.73
CA MET A 1 40.00 18.74 -55.17
C MET A 1 38.75 19.49 -54.65
N GLY A 2 38.65 20.78 -54.95
CA GLY A 2 37.55 21.62 -54.45
C GLY A 2 36.28 21.70 -55.36
N LEU A 3 36.32 21.24 -56.57
CA LEU A 3 35.19 21.37 -57.51
C LEU A 3 34.21 20.19 -57.47
N ILE A 4 34.66 19.05 -57.04
CA ILE A 4 33.76 17.87 -56.79
C ILE A 4 32.96 18.04 -55.50
N SER A 5 33.49 18.75 -54.52
CA SER A 5 32.77 19.04 -53.25
C SER A 5 31.68 20.11 -53.45
N ALA A 6 31.83 21.05 -54.40
CA ALA A 6 30.84 22.10 -54.61
C ALA A 6 29.62 21.63 -55.46
N GLY A 7 29.81 20.64 -56.34
CA GLY A 7 28.69 20.02 -57.07
C GLY A 7 27.85 19.05 -56.22
N ILE A 8 28.43 18.50 -55.20
CA ILE A 8 27.76 17.61 -54.23
C ILE A 8 27.03 18.43 -53.16
N GLY A 9 27.44 19.68 -52.92
CA GLY A 9 26.84 20.56 -51.92
C GLY A 9 25.39 21.00 -52.19
N ALA A 10 24.96 21.01 -53.46
CA ALA A 10 23.56 21.33 -53.82
C ALA A 10 22.60 20.14 -53.75
N ILE A 11 23.14 18.91 -53.84
CA ILE A 11 22.43 17.66 -53.54
C ILE A 11 22.69 17.27 -52.05
N GLY A 12 23.59 17.97 -51.40
CA GLY A 12 24.20 17.65 -50.10
C GLY A 12 23.32 17.89 -48.91
N GLY A 13 22.20 18.62 -49.02
CA GLY A 13 21.24 18.71 -47.93
C GLY A 13 20.57 17.37 -47.63
N VAL A 14 20.26 16.61 -48.69
CA VAL A 14 19.66 15.27 -48.58
C VAL A 14 20.72 14.19 -48.29
N LEU A 15 21.96 14.40 -48.72
CA LEU A 15 23.08 13.47 -48.49
C LEU A 15 23.80 13.72 -47.19
N ALA A 16 23.80 14.94 -46.65
CA ALA A 16 24.34 15.22 -45.31
C ALA A 16 23.57 14.50 -44.20
N ASP A 17 22.26 14.31 -44.38
CA ASP A 17 21.46 13.51 -43.46
C ASP A 17 21.80 12.00 -43.52
N GLN A 18 22.44 11.52 -44.57
CA GLN A 18 22.89 10.14 -44.72
C GLN A 18 24.23 9.84 -44.00
N TRP A 19 24.94 10.87 -43.51
CA TRP A 19 26.20 10.73 -42.81
C TRP A 19 26.03 10.78 -41.27
N LYS A 20 24.86 11.19 -40.81
CA LYS A 20 24.50 11.18 -39.38
C LYS A 20 24.21 9.76 -38.97
N GLU A 21 24.84 9.36 -37.89
CA GLU A 21 24.61 8.05 -37.32
C GLU A 21 23.24 8.05 -36.61
N PHE A 22 22.55 6.92 -36.70
CA PHE A 22 21.29 6.72 -35.98
C PHE A 22 21.49 5.59 -34.99
N PHE A 23 21.42 5.93 -33.70
CA PHE A 23 21.49 4.97 -32.62
C PHE A 23 20.07 4.61 -32.16
N TYR A 24 19.84 3.34 -31.97
CA TYR A 24 18.56 2.82 -31.52
C TYR A 24 18.75 1.55 -30.71
N CYS A 25 17.73 1.21 -29.97
CA CYS A 25 17.55 -0.10 -29.40
C CYS A 25 16.16 -0.58 -29.79
N ASP A 26 16.08 -1.79 -30.34
CA ASP A 26 14.81 -2.47 -30.55
C ASP A 26 14.12 -2.73 -29.22
N ALA A 27 12.92 -3.31 -29.24
CA ALA A 27 12.22 -3.68 -28.03
C ALA A 27 13.12 -4.53 -27.13
N ILE A 28 13.42 -4.03 -25.93
CA ILE A 28 14.23 -4.77 -24.96
C ILE A 28 13.39 -5.96 -24.46
N ASP A 29 13.95 -7.18 -24.59
CA ASP A 29 13.33 -8.39 -24.08
C ASP A 29 13.16 -8.31 -22.55
N LYS A 30 12.14 -8.98 -22.02
CA LYS A 30 11.83 -9.00 -20.58
C LYS A 30 12.96 -9.54 -19.70
N ASN A 31 13.86 -10.32 -20.27
CA ASN A 31 15.01 -10.90 -19.58
C ASN A 31 16.27 -10.05 -19.68
N VAL A 32 16.23 -8.94 -20.42
CA VAL A 32 17.36 -8.04 -20.61
C VAL A 32 17.14 -6.76 -19.82
N LEU A 33 18.12 -6.38 -19.02
CA LEU A 33 18.08 -5.18 -18.17
C LEU A 33 18.77 -3.99 -18.85
N VAL A 34 19.88 -4.25 -19.54
CA VAL A 34 20.66 -3.20 -20.23
C VAL A 34 21.13 -3.73 -21.56
N VAL A 35 21.05 -2.88 -22.58
CA VAL A 35 21.54 -3.15 -23.95
C VAL A 35 22.46 -2.05 -24.39
N LYS A 36 23.58 -2.41 -25.02
CA LYS A 36 24.41 -1.44 -25.73
C LYS A 36 23.71 -0.99 -27.00
N GLY A 37 23.58 0.31 -27.21
CA GLY A 37 22.98 0.89 -28.40
C GLY A 37 23.70 0.48 -29.68
N GLN A 38 22.92 0.22 -30.70
CA GLN A 38 23.41 -0.17 -32.03
C GLN A 38 23.25 0.95 -33.02
N LYS A 39 24.24 1.09 -33.93
CA LYS A 39 24.13 1.96 -35.09
C LYS A 39 23.25 1.32 -36.14
N ARG A 40 22.32 2.07 -36.70
CA ARG A 40 21.54 1.62 -37.86
C ARG A 40 22.42 1.67 -39.12
N ILE A 41 22.89 0.51 -39.54
CA ILE A 41 23.64 0.36 -40.79
C ILE A 41 22.63 0.01 -41.89
N SER A 42 22.36 0.96 -42.80
CA SER A 42 21.56 0.68 -44.00
C SER A 42 22.50 0.34 -45.17
N SER A 43 21.98 -0.35 -46.21
CA SER A 43 22.71 -0.64 -47.44
C SER A 43 23.18 0.62 -48.20
N ARG A 44 22.68 1.78 -47.78
CA ARG A 44 23.05 3.12 -48.29
C ARG A 44 24.02 3.87 -47.39
N SER A 45 24.35 3.33 -46.21
CA SER A 45 25.28 3.95 -45.29
C SER A 45 26.71 3.76 -45.79
N SER A 46 27.41 4.85 -46.04
CA SER A 46 28.84 4.81 -46.48
C SER A 46 29.79 4.50 -45.32
N ASN A 47 29.32 4.59 -44.08
CA ASN A 47 30.15 4.35 -42.87
C ASN A 47 29.89 2.96 -42.28
N THR A 48 30.13 1.92 -43.08
CA THR A 48 29.97 0.51 -42.65
C THR A 48 31.14 -0.01 -41.78
N LYS A 49 32.22 0.77 -41.67
CA LYS A 49 33.45 0.43 -40.91
C LYS A 49 33.70 1.31 -39.69
N GLY A 50 32.75 2.16 -39.35
CA GLY A 50 32.88 3.06 -38.21
C GLY A 50 32.92 2.27 -36.88
N ASN A 51 33.73 2.75 -35.93
CA ASN A 51 33.78 2.20 -34.62
C ASN A 51 32.45 2.52 -33.90
N ASP A 52 31.78 1.50 -33.35
CA ASP A 52 30.51 1.64 -32.62
C ASP A 52 30.63 2.50 -31.33
N ASN A 53 31.86 2.76 -30.91
CA ASN A 53 32.17 3.55 -29.76
C ASN A 53 32.50 5.02 -30.08
N ILE A 54 32.09 5.54 -31.24
CA ILE A 54 32.22 6.95 -31.58
C ILE A 54 30.86 7.47 -32.05
N ILE A 55 30.39 8.53 -31.43
CA ILE A 55 29.12 9.20 -31.77
C ILE A 55 29.48 10.52 -32.44
N SER A 56 29.13 10.66 -33.70
CA SER A 56 29.36 11.90 -34.44
C SER A 56 28.43 13.01 -33.98
N ASN A 57 28.90 14.25 -33.97
CA ASN A 57 28.05 15.41 -33.66
C ASN A 57 26.88 15.51 -34.67
N GLY A 58 25.67 15.69 -34.15
CA GLY A 58 24.45 15.69 -34.94
C GLY A 58 23.86 14.30 -35.23
N SER A 59 24.41 13.23 -34.61
CA SER A 59 23.83 11.90 -34.66
C SER A 59 22.45 11.88 -33.98
N LEU A 60 21.54 11.08 -34.50
CA LEU A 60 20.20 10.88 -33.96
C LEU A 60 20.20 9.70 -33.01
N ILE A 61 19.55 9.84 -31.86
CA ILE A 61 19.42 8.81 -30.86
C ILE A 61 17.92 8.65 -30.57
N ALA A 62 17.39 7.48 -30.84
CA ALA A 62 16.00 7.16 -30.55
C ALA A 62 15.87 6.48 -29.18
N VAL A 63 14.91 6.92 -28.39
CA VAL A 63 14.53 6.35 -27.10
C VAL A 63 13.08 5.91 -27.18
N ALA A 64 12.81 4.64 -26.93
CA ALA A 64 11.45 4.10 -26.91
C ALA A 64 10.81 4.23 -25.52
N ASP A 65 9.48 4.13 -25.45
CA ASP A 65 8.78 4.11 -24.16
C ASP A 65 9.23 2.89 -23.33
N GLY A 66 9.45 3.12 -22.04
CA GLY A 66 9.99 2.11 -21.13
C GLY A 66 11.48 1.86 -21.26
N GLN A 67 12.21 2.76 -21.91
CA GLN A 67 13.66 2.77 -21.97
C GLN A 67 14.22 4.04 -21.33
N CYS A 68 15.40 3.93 -20.75
CA CYS A 68 16.24 5.07 -20.41
C CYS A 68 17.57 4.92 -21.13
N MET A 69 17.96 5.94 -21.89
CA MET A 69 19.24 6.00 -22.58
C MET A 69 20.26 6.78 -21.74
N ILE A 70 21.48 6.28 -21.67
CA ILE A 70 22.63 7.03 -21.18
C ILE A 70 23.75 7.03 -22.22
N ILE A 71 24.47 8.15 -22.30
CA ILE A 71 25.71 8.24 -23.05
C ILE A 71 26.86 8.29 -22.07
N VAL A 72 27.82 7.41 -22.32
CA VAL A 72 29.05 7.30 -21.51
C VAL A 72 30.23 7.69 -22.40
N GLU A 73 30.96 8.72 -21.99
CA GLU A 73 32.19 9.18 -22.66
C GLU A 73 33.36 8.96 -21.73
N GLN A 74 34.35 8.17 -22.16
CA GLN A 74 35.54 7.83 -21.36
C GLN A 74 35.23 7.37 -19.93
N GLY A 75 34.18 6.55 -19.77
CA GLY A 75 33.72 6.05 -18.50
C GLY A 75 32.88 7.03 -17.66
N LYS A 76 32.58 8.24 -18.19
CA LYS A 76 31.70 9.23 -17.56
C LYS A 76 30.35 9.27 -18.23
N ILE A 77 29.29 9.31 -17.44
CA ILE A 77 27.95 9.56 -17.96
C ILE A 77 27.84 11.04 -18.32
N VAL A 78 27.64 11.34 -19.60
CA VAL A 78 27.53 12.71 -20.11
C VAL A 78 26.10 13.10 -20.44
N GLU A 79 25.24 12.14 -20.83
CA GLU A 79 23.83 12.39 -21.11
C GLU A 79 22.93 11.30 -20.54
N VAL A 80 21.72 11.70 -20.17
CA VAL A 80 20.65 10.80 -19.71
C VAL A 80 19.33 11.23 -20.33
N CYS A 81 18.63 10.32 -20.97
CA CYS A 81 17.31 10.56 -21.52
C CYS A 81 16.37 9.38 -21.24
N ALA A 82 15.28 9.66 -20.54
CA ALA A 82 14.18 8.73 -20.29
C ALA A 82 12.85 9.19 -20.92
N GLU A 83 12.90 10.22 -21.76
CA GLU A 83 11.76 10.68 -22.52
C GLU A 83 11.74 9.95 -23.87
N PRO A 84 10.60 9.35 -24.27
CA PRO A 84 10.48 8.74 -25.59
C PRO A 84 10.59 9.80 -26.69
N GLY A 85 11.37 9.50 -27.73
CA GLY A 85 11.54 10.40 -28.85
C GLY A 85 12.86 10.21 -29.58
N GLU A 86 13.14 11.09 -30.54
CA GLU A 86 14.38 11.16 -31.26
C GLU A 86 15.14 12.43 -30.84
N PHE A 87 16.38 12.26 -30.41
CA PHE A 87 17.23 13.31 -29.89
C PHE A 87 18.46 13.47 -30.78
N VAL A 88 18.88 14.72 -30.98
CA VAL A 88 20.11 15.03 -31.71
C VAL A 88 21.25 15.16 -30.71
N TYR A 89 22.29 14.36 -30.86
CA TYR A 89 23.49 14.48 -30.05
C TYR A 89 24.32 15.70 -30.47
N ASP A 90 24.50 16.65 -29.56
CA ASP A 90 25.27 17.88 -29.80
C ASP A 90 26.40 17.99 -28.78
N THR A 91 27.64 17.87 -29.30
CA THR A 91 28.85 17.94 -28.47
C THR A 91 29.19 19.35 -28.00
N SER A 92 28.51 20.39 -28.52
CA SER A 92 28.73 21.79 -28.13
C SER A 92 27.92 22.24 -26.91
N THR A 93 26.95 21.42 -26.47
CA THR A 93 26.08 21.73 -25.32
C THR A 93 26.62 21.10 -24.03
N GLU A 94 26.26 21.71 -22.91
CA GLU A 94 26.51 21.10 -21.59
C GLU A 94 25.73 19.79 -21.43
N PRO A 95 26.23 18.86 -20.56
CA PRO A 95 25.55 17.60 -20.30
C PRO A 95 24.07 17.78 -19.99
N SER A 96 23.23 17.07 -20.69
CA SER A 96 21.78 17.20 -20.64
C SER A 96 21.12 16.07 -19.84
N ILE A 97 20.06 16.38 -19.12
CA ILE A 97 19.31 15.41 -18.35
C ILE A 97 17.83 15.54 -18.66
N PHE A 98 17.27 14.54 -19.31
CA PHE A 98 15.84 14.41 -19.60
C PHE A 98 15.30 13.24 -18.81
N THR A 99 14.74 13.51 -17.63
CA THR A 99 14.35 12.45 -16.66
C THR A 99 13.04 11.74 -17.00
N GLY A 100 12.18 12.36 -17.83
CA GLY A 100 10.89 11.76 -18.16
C GLY A 100 10.10 11.29 -16.96
N LYS A 101 9.69 10.02 -16.97
CA LYS A 101 8.90 9.38 -15.91
C LYS A 101 9.74 8.96 -14.68
N LEU A 102 11.07 9.05 -14.73
CA LEU A 102 11.94 8.54 -13.65
C LEU A 102 12.14 9.51 -12.47
N GLY A 103 11.62 10.75 -12.58
CA GLY A 103 11.58 11.70 -11.48
C GLY A 103 12.91 12.45 -11.20
N GLU A 104 12.90 13.25 -10.14
CA GLU A 104 14.00 14.16 -9.83
C GLU A 104 15.21 13.50 -9.13
N GLY A 105 15.05 12.30 -8.59
CA GLY A 105 16.14 11.56 -7.93
C GLY A 105 17.35 11.39 -8.84
N ILE A 106 17.14 11.09 -10.11
CA ILE A 106 18.18 10.92 -11.11
C ILE A 106 19.00 12.19 -11.33
N LYS A 107 18.39 13.38 -11.27
CA LYS A 107 19.11 14.65 -11.38
C LYS A 107 20.16 14.80 -10.26
N ASN A 108 19.82 14.37 -9.06
CA ASN A 108 20.73 14.42 -7.92
C ASN A 108 21.85 13.38 -8.06
N THR A 109 21.52 12.16 -8.49
CA THR A 109 22.48 11.09 -8.78
C THR A 109 23.45 11.53 -9.87
N PHE A 110 22.97 12.12 -10.95
CA PHE A 110 23.81 12.65 -12.03
C PHE A 110 24.77 13.72 -11.54
N LYS A 111 24.31 14.69 -10.73
CA LYS A 111 25.15 15.73 -10.14
C LYS A 111 26.24 15.15 -9.23
N LEU A 112 25.92 14.09 -8.48
CA LEU A 112 26.86 13.42 -7.59
C LEU A 112 27.93 12.64 -8.36
N ILE A 113 27.52 11.90 -9.40
CA ILE A 113 28.43 11.14 -10.27
C ILE A 113 29.31 12.08 -11.09
N GLY A 114 28.72 13.14 -11.68
CA GLY A 114 29.44 14.12 -12.49
C GLY A 114 30.53 14.89 -11.74
N LYS A 115 30.33 15.16 -10.45
CA LYS A 115 31.36 15.84 -9.60
C LYS A 115 32.59 15.00 -9.30
N ARG A 116 32.53 13.67 -9.46
CA ARG A 116 33.66 12.77 -9.12
C ARG A 116 34.76 12.71 -10.13
N PHE A 117 34.59 13.27 -11.34
CA PHE A 117 35.50 13.06 -12.46
C PHE A 117 35.82 14.36 -13.21
N THR A 118 36.70 15.16 -12.67
CA THR A 118 37.35 16.27 -13.39
C THR A 118 38.81 15.94 -13.60
N PHE A 119 39.14 15.28 -14.72
CA PHE A 119 40.53 15.19 -15.19
C PHE A 119 40.55 15.32 -16.72
N GLY A 120 41.46 16.21 -17.20
CA GLY A 120 41.60 16.51 -18.60
C GLY A 120 42.46 15.50 -19.36
N GLY A 121 42.21 15.43 -20.65
CA GLY A 121 43.00 14.70 -21.61
C GLY A 121 42.15 14.47 -22.87
N ASP A 122 42.60 15.00 -24.02
CA ASP A 122 42.00 14.82 -25.31
C ASP A 122 42.71 13.69 -26.07
N PRO A 123 42.28 12.46 -25.98
CA PRO A 123 42.51 11.43 -26.99
C PRO A 123 41.20 10.80 -27.43
N GLY A 124 41.18 10.15 -28.57
CA GLY A 124 40.05 9.60 -29.27
C GLY A 124 38.90 9.13 -28.35
N LYS A 125 37.77 9.85 -28.40
CA LYS A 125 36.68 9.73 -27.48
C LYS A 125 36.04 8.34 -27.58
N ASP A 126 36.13 7.52 -26.53
CA ASP A 126 35.33 6.30 -26.43
C ASP A 126 33.94 6.68 -25.87
N GLN A 127 32.94 6.69 -26.75
CA GLN A 127 31.56 7.08 -26.47
C GLN A 127 30.65 5.88 -26.69
N ARG A 128 29.84 5.56 -25.70
CA ARG A 128 28.96 4.41 -25.73
C ARG A 128 27.55 4.82 -25.34
N VAL A 129 26.56 4.31 -26.07
CA VAL A 129 25.14 4.46 -25.74
C VAL A 129 24.66 3.18 -25.09
N TYR A 130 23.99 3.33 -23.95
CA TYR A 130 23.34 2.21 -23.25
C TYR A 130 21.85 2.50 -23.06
N TYR A 131 21.03 1.48 -23.24
CA TYR A 131 19.58 1.53 -23.03
C TYR A 131 19.22 0.62 -21.87
N PHE A 132 18.56 1.19 -20.86
CA PHE A 132 18.09 0.50 -19.68
C PHE A 132 16.60 0.18 -19.82
N ASN A 133 16.22 -1.02 -19.44
CA ASN A 133 14.83 -1.42 -19.34
C ASN A 133 14.23 -0.82 -18.06
N THR A 134 13.38 0.19 -18.19
CA THR A 134 12.69 0.84 -17.05
C THR A 134 11.29 0.30 -16.82
N LYS A 135 10.89 -0.70 -17.63
CA LYS A 135 9.62 -1.41 -17.44
C LYS A 135 9.68 -2.28 -16.18
N GLU A 136 8.53 -2.72 -15.77
CA GLU A 136 8.40 -3.68 -14.68
C GLU A 136 8.94 -5.05 -15.10
N ILE A 137 9.87 -5.59 -14.34
CA ILE A 137 10.44 -6.92 -14.52
C ILE A 137 9.63 -7.89 -13.67
N VAL A 138 8.75 -8.60 -14.33
CA VAL A 138 7.77 -9.50 -13.71
C VAL A 138 8.27 -10.94 -13.57
N GLU A 139 7.45 -11.81 -12.97
CA GLU A 139 7.66 -13.26 -12.88
C GLU A 139 8.90 -13.68 -12.05
N ASN A 140 9.31 -12.87 -11.06
CA ASN A 140 10.39 -13.27 -10.15
C ASN A 140 9.84 -14.14 -9.03
N LYS A 141 10.11 -15.44 -9.09
CA LYS A 141 9.64 -16.41 -8.10
C LYS A 141 10.48 -16.35 -6.83
N PHE A 142 9.80 -16.28 -5.69
CA PHE A 142 10.44 -16.44 -4.39
C PHE A 142 9.75 -17.52 -3.55
N GLY A 143 10.46 -18.00 -2.55
CA GLY A 143 9.94 -18.90 -1.54
C GLY A 143 10.93 -19.01 -0.40
N THR A 144 10.43 -19.25 0.80
CA THR A 144 11.23 -19.37 2.01
C THR A 144 11.53 -20.84 2.27
N PRO A 145 12.78 -21.31 2.04
CA PRO A 145 13.15 -22.70 2.32
C PRO A 145 13.07 -23.01 3.81
N THR A 146 13.44 -22.04 4.64
CA THR A 146 13.30 -22.09 6.11
C THR A 146 12.15 -21.18 6.54
N PRO A 147 11.38 -21.56 7.56
CA PRO A 147 10.35 -20.70 8.11
C PRO A 147 10.93 -19.38 8.60
N ILE A 148 10.17 -18.30 8.43
CA ILE A 148 10.51 -16.97 8.93
C ILE A 148 9.63 -16.66 10.15
N PRO A 149 10.18 -16.11 11.24
CA PRO A 149 9.39 -15.70 12.38
C PRO A 149 8.45 -14.54 12.01
N PHE A 150 7.21 -14.66 12.43
CA PHE A 150 6.18 -13.63 12.27
C PHE A 150 5.48 -13.44 13.60
N ARG A 151 5.46 -12.23 14.11
CA ARG A 151 4.79 -11.89 15.35
C ARG A 151 3.30 -11.67 15.09
N VAL A 152 2.47 -12.46 15.75
CA VAL A 152 1.01 -12.34 15.71
C VAL A 152 0.55 -11.56 16.93
N VAL A 153 -0.02 -10.38 16.71
CA VAL A 153 -0.60 -9.55 17.75
C VAL A 153 -2.11 -9.48 17.52
N ASP A 154 -2.89 -9.79 18.56
CA ASP A 154 -4.34 -9.58 18.58
C ASP A 154 -4.74 -9.02 19.95
N ARG A 155 -4.96 -7.71 20.01
CA ARG A 155 -5.27 -7.00 21.26
C ARG A 155 -6.59 -7.42 21.86
N ASN A 156 -7.56 -7.85 21.04
CA ASN A 156 -8.88 -8.24 21.53
C ASN A 156 -8.82 -9.48 22.42
N ILE A 157 -7.88 -10.38 22.12
CA ILE A 157 -7.69 -11.62 22.86
C ILE A 157 -6.42 -11.63 23.69
N HIS A 158 -5.70 -10.48 23.76
CA HIS A 158 -4.40 -10.36 24.44
C HIS A 158 -3.39 -11.42 23.99
N LEU A 159 -3.36 -11.69 22.68
CA LEU A 159 -2.42 -12.61 22.06
C LEU A 159 -1.22 -11.81 21.54
N ASP A 160 -0.03 -12.26 21.91
CA ASP A 160 1.24 -11.75 21.41
C ASP A 160 2.21 -12.94 21.39
N ILE A 161 2.37 -13.54 20.21
CA ILE A 161 3.19 -14.74 20.02
C ILE A 161 3.95 -14.67 18.71
N ASP A 162 5.13 -15.28 18.67
CA ASP A 162 5.87 -15.51 17.46
C ASP A 162 5.52 -16.86 16.86
N VAL A 163 5.22 -16.88 15.57
CA VAL A 163 4.92 -18.08 14.80
C VAL A 163 5.88 -18.21 13.63
N SER A 164 6.10 -19.44 13.18
CA SER A 164 6.95 -19.73 12.05
C SER A 164 6.15 -19.85 10.76
N VAL A 165 6.37 -18.91 9.83
CA VAL A 165 5.63 -18.86 8.57
C VAL A 165 6.50 -19.28 7.38
N ARG A 166 5.92 -20.05 6.46
CA ARG A 166 6.48 -20.28 5.13
C ARG A 166 5.63 -19.56 4.11
N CYS A 167 6.29 -18.84 3.23
CA CYS A 167 5.63 -18.11 2.15
C CYS A 167 6.33 -18.33 0.83
N SER A 168 5.57 -18.18 -0.24
CA SER A 168 6.04 -18.21 -1.61
C SER A 168 5.19 -17.28 -2.47
N GLY A 169 5.69 -16.90 -3.62
CA GLY A 169 4.96 -16.03 -4.51
C GLY A 169 5.80 -15.51 -5.65
N LEU A 170 5.34 -14.39 -6.20
CA LEU A 170 5.99 -13.65 -7.25
C LEU A 170 6.23 -12.23 -6.75
N TYR A 171 7.33 -11.64 -7.17
CA TYR A 171 7.55 -10.21 -7.03
C TYR A 171 7.97 -9.62 -8.37
N SER A 172 7.76 -8.34 -8.49
CA SER A 172 8.27 -7.57 -9.61
C SER A 172 9.13 -6.42 -9.10
N TYR A 173 10.09 -6.03 -9.92
CA TYR A 173 10.94 -4.88 -9.66
C TYR A 173 11.16 -4.08 -10.94
N ARG A 174 11.69 -2.87 -10.79
CA ARG A 174 12.12 -2.05 -11.92
C ARG A 174 13.44 -1.37 -11.63
N ILE A 175 14.12 -0.95 -12.67
CA ILE A 175 15.25 -0.03 -12.58
C ILE A 175 14.66 1.38 -12.42
N ALA A 176 14.72 1.91 -11.20
CA ALA A 176 14.23 3.25 -10.87
C ALA A 176 15.30 4.32 -11.08
N ASP A 177 16.57 3.97 -10.87
CA ASP A 177 17.71 4.84 -11.15
C ASP A 177 18.76 4.10 -12.02
N PRO A 178 18.70 4.28 -13.35
CA PRO A 178 19.65 3.67 -14.29
C PRO A 178 21.09 4.08 -14.08
N LEU A 179 21.36 5.25 -13.48
CA LEU A 179 22.71 5.73 -13.24
C LEU A 179 23.39 4.95 -12.13
N LEU A 180 22.67 4.70 -11.03
CA LEU A 180 23.16 3.85 -9.95
C LEU A 180 23.36 2.42 -10.43
N PHE A 181 22.44 1.92 -11.27
CA PHE A 181 22.54 0.59 -11.85
C PHE A 181 23.77 0.47 -12.75
N TYR A 182 24.01 1.46 -13.58
CA TYR A 182 25.23 1.50 -14.40
C TYR A 182 26.48 1.53 -13.54
N ALA A 183 26.54 2.46 -12.58
CA ALA A 183 27.76 2.71 -11.80
C ALA A 183 28.13 1.54 -10.88
N ASN A 184 27.14 0.82 -10.34
CA ASN A 184 27.37 -0.16 -9.27
C ASN A 184 27.06 -1.61 -9.67
N VAL A 185 26.41 -1.85 -10.82
CA VAL A 185 25.98 -3.20 -11.21
C VAL A 185 26.57 -3.62 -12.55
N CYS A 186 26.14 -2.99 -13.65
CA CYS A 186 26.50 -3.50 -14.97
C CYS A 186 27.78 -2.89 -15.55
N GLY A 187 28.10 -1.63 -15.21
CA GLY A 187 29.24 -0.94 -15.81
C GLY A 187 29.19 -0.95 -17.34
N ASN A 188 30.34 -1.10 -17.99
CA ASN A 188 30.41 -1.23 -19.45
C ASN A 188 29.99 -2.63 -19.90
N VAL A 189 28.89 -2.68 -20.64
CA VAL A 189 28.35 -3.90 -21.21
C VAL A 189 28.80 -4.04 -22.66
N GLU A 190 29.18 -5.22 -23.10
CA GLU A 190 29.62 -5.45 -24.50
C GLU A 190 28.43 -5.51 -25.47
N ARG A 191 27.36 -6.20 -25.09
CA ARG A 191 26.12 -6.32 -25.86
C ARG A 191 24.90 -6.07 -24.99
N ASP A 192 24.66 -6.93 -24.01
CA ASP A 192 23.51 -6.94 -23.13
C ASP A 192 23.87 -7.40 -21.70
N TYR A 193 23.14 -6.92 -20.73
CA TYR A 193 23.16 -7.35 -19.34
C TYR A 193 21.82 -7.99 -19.02
N THR A 194 21.84 -9.27 -18.80
CA THR A 194 20.61 -10.05 -18.57
C THR A 194 20.30 -10.19 -17.07
N ARG A 195 19.03 -10.42 -16.76
CA ARG A 195 18.58 -10.63 -15.37
C ARG A 195 19.26 -11.82 -14.70
N ASP A 196 19.61 -12.87 -15.44
CA ASP A 196 20.26 -14.08 -14.90
C ASP A 196 21.58 -13.77 -14.18
N GLN A 197 22.25 -12.68 -14.55
CA GLN A 197 23.51 -12.25 -13.95
C GLN A 197 23.34 -11.70 -12.53
N ILE A 198 22.12 -11.28 -12.15
CA ILE A 198 21.85 -10.67 -10.85
C ILE A 198 20.69 -11.33 -10.07
N ASP A 199 19.83 -12.10 -10.74
CA ASP A 199 18.61 -12.67 -10.15
C ASP A 199 18.88 -13.49 -8.89
N SER A 200 19.94 -14.28 -8.88
CA SER A 200 20.30 -15.09 -7.71
C SER A 200 20.57 -14.22 -6.47
N GLN A 201 21.29 -13.12 -6.66
CA GLN A 201 21.59 -12.16 -5.60
C GLN A 201 20.33 -11.44 -5.15
N LEU A 202 19.53 -10.94 -6.10
CA LEU A 202 18.28 -10.24 -5.81
C LEU A 202 17.30 -11.12 -5.04
N LYS A 203 17.13 -12.37 -5.46
CA LYS A 203 16.26 -13.34 -4.79
C LYS A 203 16.69 -13.59 -3.34
N THR A 204 17.99 -13.78 -3.11
CA THR A 204 18.51 -14.01 -1.77
C THR A 204 18.28 -12.81 -0.86
N GLU A 205 18.55 -11.61 -1.37
CA GLU A 205 18.32 -10.37 -0.62
C GLU A 205 16.83 -10.10 -0.37
N PHE A 206 15.98 -10.39 -1.37
CA PHE A 206 14.53 -10.28 -1.24
C PHE A 206 14.01 -11.19 -0.12
N VAL A 207 14.40 -12.48 -0.12
CA VAL A 207 14.00 -13.41 0.94
C VAL A 207 14.49 -12.96 2.31
N SER A 208 15.74 -12.44 2.39
CA SER A 208 16.29 -11.93 3.65
C SER A 208 15.56 -10.69 4.15
N ALA A 209 15.02 -9.86 3.25
CA ALA A 209 14.27 -8.65 3.60
C ALA A 209 12.83 -8.93 4.03
N LEU A 210 12.29 -10.14 3.78
CA LEU A 210 10.95 -10.50 4.23
C LEU A 210 10.82 -10.45 5.75
N GLN A 211 11.84 -10.84 6.50
CA GLN A 211 11.78 -10.83 7.96
C GLN A 211 11.57 -9.43 8.53
N PRO A 212 12.39 -8.41 8.23
CA PRO A 212 12.15 -7.05 8.69
C PRO A 212 10.87 -6.42 8.10
N ALA A 213 10.46 -6.82 6.89
CA ALA A 213 9.20 -6.38 6.32
C ALA A 213 8.00 -6.96 7.09
N PHE A 214 8.04 -8.24 7.42
CA PHE A 214 7.00 -8.88 8.23
C PHE A 214 6.92 -8.30 9.65
N ALA A 215 8.04 -7.93 10.26
CA ALA A 215 8.05 -7.26 11.55
C ALA A 215 7.25 -5.94 11.48
N ARG A 216 7.41 -5.15 10.41
CA ARG A 216 6.63 -3.93 10.19
C ARG A 216 5.15 -4.19 9.95
N ILE A 217 4.82 -5.21 9.16
CA ILE A 217 3.41 -5.57 8.91
C ILE A 217 2.75 -6.08 10.19
N SER A 218 3.47 -6.77 11.05
CA SER A 218 2.92 -7.26 12.30
C SER A 218 2.55 -6.13 13.29
N GLU A 219 3.20 -4.95 13.19
CA GLU A 219 2.83 -3.75 13.93
C GLU A 219 1.44 -3.23 13.54
N LEU A 220 0.96 -3.53 12.33
CA LEU A 220 -0.39 -3.24 11.87
C LEU A 220 -1.44 -4.25 12.35
N GLU A 221 -1.06 -5.20 13.21
CA GLU A 221 -1.91 -6.27 13.73
C GLU A 221 -2.54 -7.17 12.66
N VAL A 222 -1.87 -7.27 11.50
CA VAL A 222 -2.30 -8.12 10.39
C VAL A 222 -2.04 -9.58 10.72
N ARG A 223 -3.07 -10.40 10.60
CA ARG A 223 -2.93 -11.85 10.80
C ARG A 223 -2.18 -12.48 9.61
N PRO A 224 -1.40 -13.57 9.83
CA PRO A 224 -0.69 -14.25 8.75
C PRO A 224 -1.58 -14.65 7.56
N SER A 225 -2.80 -15.08 7.83
CA SER A 225 -3.79 -15.45 6.80
C SER A 225 -4.28 -14.28 5.94
N ALA A 226 -4.18 -13.05 6.44
CA ALA A 226 -4.61 -11.84 5.74
C ALA A 226 -3.48 -11.18 4.92
N LEU A 227 -2.22 -11.56 5.13
CA LEU A 227 -1.05 -11.02 4.44
C LEU A 227 -1.17 -10.95 2.92
N PRO A 228 -1.73 -11.94 2.21
CA PRO A 228 -1.91 -11.84 0.76
C PRO A 228 -2.81 -10.67 0.32
N GLY A 229 -3.68 -10.19 1.21
CA GLY A 229 -4.53 -9.01 0.97
C GLY A 229 -3.82 -7.68 1.21
N HIS A 230 -2.64 -7.67 1.85
CA HIS A 230 -1.85 -6.48 2.19
C HIS A 230 -0.59 -6.37 1.30
N ALA A 231 -0.77 -6.56 -0.01
CA ALA A 231 0.32 -6.60 -0.97
C ALA A 231 1.02 -5.24 -1.13
N GLU A 232 0.29 -4.13 -1.06
CA GLU A 232 0.85 -2.78 -1.13
C GLU A 232 1.70 -2.46 0.09
N GLU A 233 1.17 -2.67 1.28
CA GLU A 233 1.87 -2.41 2.54
C GLU A 233 3.14 -3.29 2.64
N LEU A 234 3.06 -4.53 2.14
CA LEU A 234 4.22 -5.39 2.07
C LEU A 234 5.26 -4.89 1.08
N SER A 235 4.85 -4.40 -0.09
CA SER A 235 5.76 -3.83 -1.08
C SER A 235 6.47 -2.60 -0.52
N ASP A 236 5.76 -1.75 0.20
CA ASP A 236 6.34 -0.58 0.87
C ASP A 236 7.31 -0.98 1.99
N ALA A 237 6.93 -1.94 2.81
CA ALA A 237 7.80 -2.47 3.87
C ALA A 237 9.08 -3.10 3.28
N MET A 238 8.97 -3.81 2.15
CA MET A 238 10.09 -4.37 1.43
C MET A 238 11.00 -3.29 0.83
N ASN A 239 10.45 -2.25 0.22
CA ASN A 239 11.22 -1.12 -0.30
C ASN A 239 12.03 -0.43 0.81
N VAL A 240 11.45 -0.29 2.00
CA VAL A 240 12.20 0.25 3.14
C VAL A 240 13.29 -0.72 3.59
N ALA A 241 13.01 -2.02 3.71
CA ALA A 241 13.99 -3.03 4.12
C ALA A 241 15.16 -3.16 3.12
N LEU A 242 14.87 -2.97 1.83
CA LEU A 242 15.82 -3.06 0.73
C LEU A 242 16.44 -1.71 0.33
N SER A 243 16.03 -0.59 0.95
CA SER A 243 16.40 0.77 0.52
C SER A 243 17.89 0.95 0.31
N LYS A 244 18.73 0.51 1.25
CA LYS A 244 20.19 0.66 1.15
C LYS A 244 20.82 -0.17 0.03
N LYS A 245 20.36 -1.41 -0.14
CA LYS A 245 20.97 -2.34 -1.11
C LYS A 245 20.41 -2.17 -2.51
N TRP A 246 19.08 -2.06 -2.61
CA TRP A 246 18.40 -1.97 -3.90
C TRP A 246 18.25 -0.52 -4.34
N GLY A 247 17.68 0.35 -3.49
CA GLY A 247 17.43 1.75 -3.82
C GLY A 247 18.71 2.56 -3.97
N GLU A 248 19.44 2.76 -2.87
CA GLU A 248 20.60 3.67 -2.82
C GLU A 248 21.83 3.15 -3.54
N LEU A 249 22.06 1.82 -3.51
CA LEU A 249 23.22 1.24 -4.16
C LEU A 249 22.97 0.89 -5.63
N ARG A 250 21.85 0.25 -5.96
CA ARG A 250 21.62 -0.30 -7.31
C ARG A 250 20.57 0.42 -8.12
N GLY A 251 19.82 1.35 -7.51
CA GLY A 251 18.74 2.05 -8.20
C GLY A 251 17.55 1.15 -8.55
N LEU A 252 17.30 0.09 -7.78
CA LEU A 252 16.20 -0.85 -7.95
C LEU A 252 15.07 -0.57 -6.97
N GLN A 253 13.84 -0.84 -7.38
CA GLN A 253 12.65 -0.69 -6.57
C GLN A 253 11.72 -1.89 -6.77
N VAL A 254 11.18 -2.42 -5.67
CA VAL A 254 10.08 -3.40 -5.73
C VAL A 254 8.82 -2.66 -6.16
N VAL A 255 8.11 -3.22 -7.15
CA VAL A 255 6.86 -2.64 -7.70
C VAL A 255 5.66 -3.33 -7.11
N SER A 256 5.63 -4.65 -7.15
CA SER A 256 4.52 -5.43 -6.63
C SER A 256 4.97 -6.77 -6.04
N ILE A 257 4.16 -7.29 -5.14
CA ILE A 257 4.35 -8.61 -4.54
C ILE A 257 3.02 -9.34 -4.59
N ALA A 258 3.01 -10.51 -5.21
CA ALA A 258 1.88 -11.42 -5.19
C ALA A 258 2.26 -12.65 -4.33
N MET A 259 1.58 -12.80 -3.20
CA MET A 259 1.89 -13.84 -2.24
C MET A 259 0.85 -14.96 -2.28
N ASN A 260 1.32 -16.19 -2.32
CA ASN A 260 0.46 -17.35 -2.10
C ASN A 260 0.01 -17.39 -0.63
N PRO A 261 -1.07 -18.14 -0.31
CA PRO A 261 -1.47 -18.36 1.06
C PRO A 261 -0.30 -18.84 1.93
N ILE A 262 -0.17 -18.24 3.10
CA ILE A 262 0.91 -18.53 4.03
C ILE A 262 0.64 -19.87 4.72
N THR A 263 1.69 -20.67 4.89
CA THR A 263 1.62 -21.91 5.62
C THR A 263 2.28 -21.74 6.99
N LEU A 264 1.52 -22.05 8.02
CA LEU A 264 2.00 -22.18 9.40
C LEU A 264 2.41 -23.62 9.68
N SER A 265 3.27 -23.85 10.67
CA SER A 265 3.46 -25.18 11.23
C SER A 265 2.17 -25.67 11.89
N GLU A 266 1.96 -26.98 11.96
CA GLU A 266 0.77 -27.52 12.64
C GLU A 266 0.75 -27.10 14.11
N GLU A 267 1.91 -27.07 14.77
CA GLU A 267 2.07 -26.66 16.17
C GLU A 267 1.65 -25.21 16.38
N ASP A 268 2.11 -24.28 15.52
CA ASP A 268 1.77 -22.86 15.58
C ASP A 268 0.28 -22.62 15.27
N ALA A 269 -0.26 -23.33 14.28
CA ALA A 269 -1.67 -23.25 13.94
C ALA A 269 -2.57 -23.73 15.10
N GLU A 270 -2.17 -24.81 15.76
CA GLU A 270 -2.86 -25.28 16.98
C GLU A 270 -2.71 -24.32 18.14
N LEU A 271 -1.53 -23.71 18.33
CA LEU A 271 -1.30 -22.72 19.38
C LEU A 271 -2.22 -21.52 19.21
N ILE A 272 -2.34 -20.99 18.00
CA ILE A 272 -3.28 -19.88 17.69
C ILE A 272 -4.73 -20.31 17.97
N LYS A 273 -5.14 -21.50 17.51
CA LYS A 273 -6.49 -22.02 17.78
C LYS A 273 -6.77 -22.17 19.29
N LYS A 274 -5.81 -22.72 20.03
CA LYS A 274 -5.93 -22.85 21.50
C LYS A 274 -6.03 -21.50 22.18
N ALA A 275 -5.23 -20.51 21.75
CA ALA A 275 -5.29 -19.15 22.27
C ALA A 275 -6.64 -18.47 21.97
N GLN A 276 -7.15 -18.62 20.73
CA GLN A 276 -8.48 -18.11 20.37
C GLN A 276 -9.58 -18.77 21.17
N HIS A 277 -9.50 -20.09 21.35
CA HIS A 277 -10.46 -20.84 22.16
C HIS A 277 -10.42 -20.40 23.64
N ALA A 278 -9.22 -20.23 24.19
CA ALA A 278 -9.05 -19.73 25.55
C ALA A 278 -9.59 -18.29 25.73
N ALA A 279 -9.47 -17.46 24.71
CA ALA A 279 -10.04 -16.11 24.72
C ALA A 279 -11.58 -16.13 24.72
N ILE A 280 -12.20 -17.01 23.95
CA ILE A 280 -13.65 -17.24 23.96
C ILE A 280 -14.11 -17.70 25.35
N MET A 281 -13.32 -18.56 25.99
CA MET A 281 -13.63 -19.07 27.35
C MET A 281 -13.46 -18.05 28.49
N ARG A 282 -12.87 -16.85 28.19
CA ARG A 282 -12.81 -15.75 29.16
C ARG A 282 -14.18 -15.08 29.36
N ASP A 283 -15.06 -15.14 28.36
CA ASP A 283 -16.46 -14.72 28.54
C ASP A 283 -17.23 -15.82 29.28
N PRO A 284 -17.75 -15.57 30.51
CA PRO A 284 -18.47 -16.56 31.28
C PRO A 284 -19.69 -17.13 30.53
N ASN A 285 -20.37 -16.34 29.71
CA ASN A 285 -21.53 -16.80 28.97
C ASN A 285 -21.12 -17.76 27.83
N MET A 286 -20.03 -17.46 27.15
CA MET A 286 -19.49 -18.35 26.09
C MET A 286 -18.91 -19.63 26.70
N ALA A 287 -18.20 -19.51 27.84
CA ALA A 287 -17.70 -20.67 28.56
C ALA A 287 -18.83 -21.58 29.02
N ALA A 288 -19.93 -21.01 29.54
CA ALA A 288 -21.12 -21.76 29.97
C ALA A 288 -21.79 -22.46 28.77
N ALA A 289 -21.93 -21.77 27.63
CA ALA A 289 -22.50 -22.35 26.41
C ALA A 289 -21.67 -23.54 25.92
N THR A 290 -20.34 -23.41 25.88
CA THR A 290 -19.42 -24.47 25.46
C THR A 290 -19.44 -25.68 26.44
N LEU A 291 -19.59 -25.41 27.73
CA LEU A 291 -19.73 -26.46 28.75
C LEU A 291 -21.02 -27.26 28.50
N VAL A 292 -22.15 -26.58 28.26
CA VAL A 292 -23.44 -27.22 27.94
C VAL A 292 -23.33 -28.04 26.66
N GLU A 293 -22.65 -27.53 25.61
CA GLU A 293 -22.43 -28.26 24.40
C GLU A 293 -21.60 -29.50 24.62
N ALA A 294 -20.49 -29.39 25.35
CA ALA A 294 -19.64 -30.52 25.70
C ALA A 294 -20.40 -31.58 26.53
N GLN A 295 -21.23 -31.15 27.48
CA GLN A 295 -22.11 -32.04 28.21
C GLN A 295 -23.13 -32.74 27.32
N SER A 296 -23.77 -32.00 26.42
CA SER A 296 -24.72 -32.58 25.43
C SER A 296 -24.05 -33.60 24.53
N GLN A 297 -22.81 -33.30 24.05
CA GLN A 297 -22.05 -34.22 23.25
C GLN A 297 -21.65 -35.49 24.03
N ALA A 298 -21.16 -35.33 25.24
CA ALA A 298 -20.83 -36.44 26.10
C ALA A 298 -22.05 -37.34 26.40
N MET A 299 -23.22 -36.72 26.58
CA MET A 299 -24.49 -37.47 26.74
C MET A 299 -24.86 -38.26 25.48
N LYS A 300 -24.71 -37.62 24.31
CA LYS A 300 -24.97 -38.28 22.99
C LYS A 300 -24.03 -39.48 22.78
N ASP A 301 -22.75 -39.33 23.12
CA ASP A 301 -21.76 -40.36 22.95
C ASP A 301 -21.90 -41.50 23.99
N ALA A 302 -22.30 -41.13 25.23
CA ALA A 302 -22.67 -42.11 26.22
C ALA A 302 -23.93 -42.89 25.81
N ALA A 303 -24.92 -42.24 25.20
CA ALA A 303 -26.14 -42.93 24.73
C ALA A 303 -25.90 -43.88 23.57
N LYS A 304 -24.83 -43.69 22.79
CA LYS A 304 -24.42 -44.63 21.73
C LYS A 304 -23.76 -45.90 22.26
N ASN A 305 -23.34 -45.89 23.49
CA ASN A 305 -22.61 -46.98 24.14
C ASN A 305 -23.54 -47.78 25.05
N SER A 306 -24.08 -48.90 24.59
CA SER A 306 -25.09 -49.71 25.29
C SER A 306 -24.65 -50.23 26.69
N ALA A 307 -23.35 -50.29 26.95
CA ALA A 307 -22.77 -50.78 28.21
C ALA A 307 -22.39 -49.64 29.19
N GLY A 308 -22.36 -48.36 28.75
CA GLY A 308 -21.80 -47.25 29.52
C GLY A 308 -22.83 -46.17 29.96
N ALA A 309 -24.05 -46.21 29.42
CA ALA A 309 -25.03 -45.13 29.64
C ALA A 309 -25.40 -44.94 31.13
N MET A 310 -25.52 -46.03 31.89
CA MET A 310 -25.91 -45.95 33.30
C MET A 310 -24.79 -45.49 34.22
N THR A 311 -23.55 -45.87 33.94
CA THR A 311 -22.35 -45.50 34.73
C THR A 311 -21.93 -44.06 34.42
N GLY A 312 -22.10 -43.60 33.16
CA GLY A 312 -21.81 -42.23 32.74
C GLY A 312 -22.79 -41.22 33.40
N PHE A 313 -24.08 -41.57 33.50
CA PHE A 313 -25.08 -40.73 34.15
C PHE A 313 -24.85 -40.59 35.67
N MET A 314 -24.44 -41.69 36.32
CA MET A 314 -24.14 -41.70 37.76
C MET A 314 -22.87 -40.89 38.11
N GLY A 315 -21.83 -40.98 37.23
CA GLY A 315 -20.59 -40.22 37.37
C GLY A 315 -20.80 -38.70 37.16
N MET A 316 -21.67 -38.29 36.26
CA MET A 316 -21.96 -36.89 36.01
C MET A 316 -22.82 -36.26 37.12
N GLY A 317 -23.75 -37.01 37.72
CA GLY A 317 -24.51 -36.59 38.90
C GLY A 317 -23.62 -36.35 40.11
N MET A 318 -22.63 -37.22 40.32
CA MET A 318 -21.64 -37.05 41.39
C MET A 318 -20.68 -35.88 41.15
N ALA A 319 -20.25 -35.65 39.91
CA ALA A 319 -19.38 -34.52 39.58
C ALA A 319 -20.07 -33.16 39.74
N GLN A 320 -21.38 -33.07 39.48
CA GLN A 320 -22.18 -31.87 39.74
C GLN A 320 -22.36 -31.62 41.25
N GLN A 321 -22.47 -32.67 42.05
CA GLN A 321 -22.65 -32.56 43.50
C GLN A 321 -21.32 -32.27 44.23
N ALA A 322 -20.17 -32.61 43.65
CA ALA A 322 -18.83 -32.37 44.22
C ALA A 322 -18.26 -30.97 43.95
N GLY A 323 -19.07 -30.00 43.49
CA GLY A 323 -18.62 -28.61 43.30
C GLY A 323 -17.92 -28.34 41.99
N GLY A 324 -18.11 -29.20 40.97
CA GLY A 324 -17.63 -28.96 39.61
C GLY A 324 -18.27 -27.71 39.03
N ALA A 325 -17.53 -27.05 38.12
CA ALA A 325 -17.98 -25.84 37.42
C ALA A 325 -19.36 -26.06 36.78
N ASN A 326 -20.37 -25.37 37.30
CA ASN A 326 -21.75 -25.49 36.86
C ASN A 326 -22.02 -24.35 35.84
N ALA A 327 -22.59 -24.67 34.68
CA ALA A 327 -22.97 -23.69 33.69
C ALA A 327 -23.83 -22.55 34.26
N ALA A 328 -24.72 -22.88 35.20
CA ALA A 328 -25.55 -21.88 35.92
C ALA A 328 -24.70 -20.86 36.73
N ASN A 329 -23.63 -21.30 37.37
CA ASN A 329 -22.71 -20.40 38.09
C ASN A 329 -21.90 -19.52 37.14
N LEU A 330 -21.50 -20.03 35.98
CA LEU A 330 -20.80 -19.25 34.96
C LEU A 330 -21.72 -18.20 34.34
N PHE A 331 -22.99 -18.53 34.06
CA PHE A 331 -23.98 -17.57 33.60
C PHE A 331 -24.25 -16.48 34.66
N ALA A 332 -24.32 -16.84 35.93
CA ALA A 332 -24.47 -15.89 37.04
C ALA A 332 -23.26 -14.96 37.17
N MET A 333 -22.03 -15.49 37.01
CA MET A 333 -20.81 -14.69 36.96
C MET A 333 -20.78 -13.75 35.77
N GLY A 334 -21.23 -14.19 34.57
CA GLY A 334 -21.34 -13.35 33.39
C GLY A 334 -22.30 -12.18 33.57
N GLN A 335 -23.42 -12.41 34.23
CA GLN A 335 -24.36 -11.34 34.59
C GLN A 335 -23.77 -10.38 35.65
N GLN A 336 -23.02 -10.84 36.60
CA GLN A 336 -22.33 -10.00 37.60
C GLN A 336 -21.17 -9.20 36.95
N GLN A 337 -20.45 -9.77 36.02
CA GLN A 337 -19.36 -9.10 35.30
C GLN A 337 -19.88 -8.00 34.37
N SER A 338 -21.04 -8.20 33.75
CA SER A 338 -21.75 -7.17 33.00
C SER A 338 -22.24 -6.02 33.89
N ALA A 339 -22.48 -6.30 35.19
CA ALA A 339 -22.90 -5.31 36.20
C ALA A 339 -21.72 -4.63 36.93
N GLN A 340 -20.51 -5.18 36.82
CA GLN A 340 -19.29 -4.70 37.50
C GLN A 340 -18.23 -4.09 36.55
N GLN A 341 -18.53 -3.84 35.29
CA GLN A 341 -17.71 -2.88 34.55
C GLN A 341 -17.75 -1.58 35.33
N PRO A 342 -16.61 -1.08 35.82
CA PRO A 342 -16.58 0.19 36.51
C PRO A 342 -17.20 1.18 35.54
N ALA A 343 -18.33 1.75 35.91
CA ALA A 343 -18.89 2.90 35.28
C ALA A 343 -17.75 3.92 35.20
N GLN A 344 -17.19 4.13 34.04
CA GLN A 344 -16.55 5.41 33.76
C GLN A 344 -17.52 6.46 34.30
N PRO A 345 -17.06 7.46 35.04
CA PRO A 345 -17.95 8.52 35.49
C PRO A 345 -18.70 8.99 34.26
N ALA A 346 -20.01 8.74 34.29
CA ALA A 346 -20.89 9.07 33.20
C ALA A 346 -20.68 10.56 32.89
N PRO A 347 -20.42 10.94 31.64
CA PRO A 347 -20.84 12.24 31.19
C PRO A 347 -22.33 12.27 31.46
N ALA A 348 -22.81 13.32 32.13
CA ALA A 348 -24.19 13.51 32.55
C ALA A 348 -25.16 12.96 31.50
N ALA A 349 -26.06 12.11 31.92
CA ALA A 349 -26.99 11.33 31.12
C ALA A 349 -27.44 12.05 29.87
N ALA A 350 -26.93 11.63 28.73
CA ALA A 350 -27.65 11.81 27.48
C ALA A 350 -28.98 11.07 27.64
N PRO A 351 -30.12 11.68 27.36
CA PRO A 351 -31.43 11.04 27.50
C PRO A 351 -31.42 9.79 26.63
N ALA A 352 -31.91 8.69 27.22
CA ALA A 352 -31.98 7.39 26.56
C ALA A 352 -32.56 7.56 25.14
N ALA A 353 -31.74 7.36 24.16
CA ALA A 353 -32.05 7.59 22.74
C ALA A 353 -33.04 6.53 22.28
N ASN A 354 -34.32 6.67 22.59
CA ASN A 354 -35.46 6.05 21.89
C ASN A 354 -36.79 6.19 22.61
N THR A 355 -36.89 6.93 23.73
CA THR A 355 -38.18 7.26 24.32
C THR A 355 -38.76 8.50 23.65
N TRP A 356 -40.04 8.46 23.29
CA TRP A 356 -40.78 9.60 22.76
C TRP A 356 -42.07 9.81 23.58
N LYS A 357 -42.46 11.06 23.77
CA LYS A 357 -43.64 11.45 24.51
C LYS A 357 -44.79 11.64 23.54
N CYS A 358 -45.92 10.97 23.81
CA CYS A 358 -47.14 11.14 23.06
C CYS A 358 -47.91 12.39 23.58
N ASP A 359 -48.73 13.00 22.72
CA ASP A 359 -49.61 14.11 23.11
C ASP A 359 -50.57 13.79 24.27
N CYS A 360 -50.81 12.50 24.53
CA CYS A 360 -51.55 12.03 25.70
C CYS A 360 -50.75 11.99 27.02
N GLY A 361 -49.47 12.38 26.97
CA GLY A 361 -48.57 12.41 28.13
C GLY A 361 -47.79 11.12 28.38
N ALA A 362 -48.09 10.00 27.72
CA ALA A 362 -47.42 8.72 27.89
C ALA A 362 -46.04 8.69 27.28
N GLU A 363 -45.04 8.13 27.94
CA GLU A 363 -43.68 7.87 27.43
C GLU A 363 -43.66 6.48 26.75
N ASN A 364 -43.10 6.45 25.54
CA ASN A 364 -43.13 5.28 24.69
C ASN A 364 -41.77 4.98 24.09
N THR A 365 -41.46 3.68 23.90
CA THR A 365 -40.24 3.20 23.23
C THR A 365 -40.54 2.58 21.87
N GLY A 366 -41.83 2.27 21.60
CA GLY A 366 -42.30 1.61 20.38
C GLY A 366 -42.72 2.56 19.26
N LYS A 367 -43.24 1.99 18.17
CA LYS A 367 -43.75 2.74 16.98
C LYS A 367 -45.16 3.35 17.21
N PHE A 368 -45.88 2.91 18.25
CA PHE A 368 -47.20 3.39 18.60
C PHE A 368 -47.27 3.68 20.09
N CYS A 369 -48.14 4.62 20.49
CA CYS A 369 -48.38 4.90 21.89
C CYS A 369 -49.16 3.75 22.53
N ILE A 370 -48.69 3.26 23.68
CA ILE A 370 -49.29 2.14 24.42
C ILE A 370 -50.65 2.52 25.04
N GLU A 371 -50.87 3.80 25.30
CA GLU A 371 -52.11 4.27 25.93
C GLU A 371 -53.22 4.63 24.94
N CYS A 372 -52.87 5.35 23.84
CA CYS A 372 -53.87 5.88 22.90
C CYS A 372 -53.75 5.33 21.48
N GLY A 373 -52.81 4.44 21.19
CA GLY A 373 -52.64 3.81 19.88
C GLY A 373 -52.09 4.74 18.77
N LYS A 374 -51.82 6.02 19.04
CA LYS A 374 -51.30 6.95 18.03
C LYS A 374 -49.85 6.55 17.62
N PRO A 375 -49.52 6.66 16.31
CA PRO A 375 -48.17 6.37 15.87
C PRO A 375 -47.18 7.42 16.38
N LYS A 376 -45.91 7.00 16.54
CA LYS A 376 -44.77 7.88 16.88
C LYS A 376 -44.72 9.02 15.85
N PRO A 377 -44.59 10.29 16.27
CA PRO A 377 -44.35 11.39 15.34
C PRO A 377 -43.14 11.09 14.44
N ALA A 378 -43.31 11.30 13.14
CA ALA A 378 -42.25 11.06 12.18
C ALA A 378 -41.07 12.07 12.41
N ASP A 379 -39.87 11.55 12.64
CA ASP A 379 -38.67 12.39 12.70
C ASP A 379 -38.39 13.02 11.35
N GLY A 380 -38.57 14.35 11.25
CA GLY A 380 -38.37 15.08 10.01
C GLY A 380 -38.98 16.48 10.06
N TRP A 381 -38.66 17.29 9.04
CA TRP A 381 -39.31 18.60 8.86
C TRP A 381 -40.45 18.53 7.86
N ALA A 382 -41.55 19.15 8.18
CA ALA A 382 -42.71 19.26 7.27
C ALA A 382 -42.45 20.34 6.22
N CYS A 383 -42.61 20.00 4.96
CA CYS A 383 -42.46 20.95 3.86
C CYS A 383 -43.56 22.03 3.92
N PRO A 384 -43.22 23.31 3.95
CA PRO A 384 -44.24 24.38 3.99
C PRO A 384 -45.12 24.46 2.74
N LYS A 385 -44.66 23.86 1.62
CA LYS A 385 -45.36 23.93 0.34
C LYS A 385 -46.32 22.75 0.08
N CYS A 386 -45.98 21.53 0.50
CA CYS A 386 -46.77 20.33 0.24
C CYS A 386 -47.10 19.51 1.48
N GLY A 387 -46.64 19.89 2.67
CA GLY A 387 -46.93 19.21 3.92
C GLY A 387 -46.19 17.90 4.14
N THR A 388 -45.43 17.39 3.17
CA THR A 388 -44.70 16.12 3.27
C THR A 388 -43.56 16.21 4.29
N VAL A 389 -43.44 15.20 5.17
CA VAL A 389 -42.37 15.11 6.18
C VAL A 389 -41.11 14.54 5.54
N ASN A 390 -40.02 15.26 5.66
CA ASN A 390 -38.72 14.97 5.01
C ASN A 390 -37.59 14.89 6.01
N LYS A 391 -36.60 14.01 5.74
CA LYS A 391 -35.36 13.89 6.52
C LYS A 391 -34.18 14.59 5.87
N GLY A 392 -34.26 14.89 4.56
CA GLY A 392 -33.18 15.47 3.76
C GLY A 392 -33.20 17.01 3.73
N ARG A 393 -32.25 17.58 2.99
CA ARG A 393 -32.14 19.04 2.78
C ARG A 393 -33.19 19.61 1.81
N PHE A 394 -33.85 18.74 1.04
CA PHE A 394 -34.90 19.10 0.07
C PHE A 394 -36.10 18.22 0.26
N CYS A 395 -37.30 18.73 -0.07
CA CYS A 395 -38.51 17.96 -0.09
C CYS A 395 -38.47 16.97 -1.26
N MET A 396 -38.71 15.68 -0.96
CA MET A 396 -38.67 14.63 -1.96
C MET A 396 -39.84 14.71 -2.97
N GLU A 397 -40.95 15.35 -2.62
CA GLU A 397 -42.15 15.48 -3.47
C GLU A 397 -42.11 16.72 -4.36
N CYS A 398 -41.72 17.90 -3.82
CA CYS A 398 -41.83 19.16 -4.55
C CYS A 398 -40.48 19.89 -4.74
N GLY A 399 -39.37 19.31 -4.28
CA GLY A 399 -38.04 19.89 -4.42
C GLY A 399 -37.76 21.13 -3.55
N GLU A 400 -38.72 21.56 -2.69
CA GLU A 400 -38.56 22.72 -1.82
C GLU A 400 -37.41 22.50 -0.82
N LYS A 401 -36.59 23.54 -0.61
CA LYS A 401 -35.48 23.47 0.31
C LYS A 401 -35.99 23.55 1.76
N LYS A 402 -35.36 22.76 2.66
CA LYS A 402 -35.65 22.84 4.09
C LYS A 402 -35.50 24.29 4.55
N PRO A 403 -36.46 24.88 5.28
CA PRO A 403 -36.33 26.19 5.85
C PRO A 403 -35.03 26.25 6.69
N ALA A 404 -34.24 27.30 6.50
CA ALA A 404 -33.05 27.54 7.31
C ALA A 404 -33.51 27.70 8.78
N GLY A 405 -32.98 26.83 9.67
CA GLY A 405 -33.13 27.06 11.11
C GLY A 405 -32.43 28.36 11.51
N GLU A 406 -32.69 28.84 12.73
CA GLU A 406 -31.94 29.92 13.30
C GLU A 406 -30.44 29.63 13.25
N PRO A 407 -29.59 30.62 12.95
CA PRO A 407 -28.14 30.43 12.84
C PRO A 407 -27.56 29.87 14.15
N LEU A 408 -26.70 28.88 14.04
CA LEU A 408 -25.92 28.35 15.17
C LEU A 408 -24.50 28.92 15.05
N TYR A 409 -23.96 29.44 16.15
CA TYR A 409 -22.65 30.09 16.18
C TYR A 409 -21.58 29.19 16.81
N LYS A 410 -20.40 29.21 16.21
CA LYS A 410 -19.18 28.58 16.70
C LYS A 410 -17.99 29.44 16.33
N CYS A 411 -17.11 29.74 17.29
CA CYS A 411 -15.96 30.62 17.02
C CYS A 411 -15.05 30.03 15.92
N ASP A 412 -14.88 30.79 14.84
CA ASP A 412 -14.10 30.39 13.65
C ASP A 412 -12.59 30.29 13.96
N LYS A 413 -12.13 31.03 14.98
CA LYS A 413 -10.71 31.13 15.34
C LYS A 413 -10.20 30.02 16.28
N CYS A 414 -10.98 29.60 17.27
CA CYS A 414 -10.56 28.60 18.25
C CYS A 414 -11.49 27.38 18.34
N GLY A 415 -12.63 27.42 17.66
CA GLY A 415 -13.59 26.31 17.68
C GLY A 415 -14.44 26.22 18.96
N TRP A 416 -14.40 27.23 19.84
CA TRP A 416 -15.22 27.26 21.04
C TRP A 416 -16.71 27.39 20.70
N GLU A 417 -17.57 26.62 21.38
CA GLU A 417 -19.02 26.62 21.18
C GLU A 417 -19.70 27.24 22.41
N PRO A 418 -20.60 28.23 22.21
CA PRO A 418 -21.37 28.82 23.32
C PRO A 418 -22.37 27.78 23.89
N GLU A 419 -22.67 27.85 25.19
CA GLU A 419 -23.69 27.03 25.84
C GLU A 419 -25.07 27.17 25.17
N ASP A 420 -25.41 28.40 24.70
CA ASP A 420 -26.53 28.62 23.78
C ASP A 420 -26.01 29.05 22.43
N PRO A 421 -25.90 28.11 21.46
CA PRO A 421 -25.38 28.36 20.13
C PRO A 421 -26.21 29.35 19.28
N LYS A 422 -27.43 29.67 19.73
CA LYS A 422 -28.32 30.65 19.04
C LYS A 422 -28.09 32.08 19.51
N HIS A 423 -27.55 32.25 20.70
CA HIS A 423 -27.31 33.56 21.30
C HIS A 423 -25.86 33.61 21.83
N PRO A 424 -24.86 33.78 20.95
CA PRO A 424 -23.47 33.82 21.39
C PRO A 424 -23.18 35.08 22.16
N PRO A 425 -22.20 35.08 23.07
CA PRO A 425 -21.68 36.28 23.67
C PRO A 425 -21.04 37.19 22.61
N LYS A 426 -20.87 38.49 22.91
CA LYS A 426 -20.26 39.43 21.94
C LYS A 426 -18.83 39.06 21.56
N PHE A 427 -18.10 38.35 22.42
CA PHE A 427 -16.72 37.90 22.21
C PHE A 427 -16.55 36.49 22.73
N CYS A 428 -15.72 35.71 22.06
CA CYS A 428 -15.35 34.38 22.51
C CYS A 428 -14.57 34.47 23.84
N PRO A 429 -14.99 33.76 24.91
CA PRO A 429 -14.31 33.83 26.19
C PRO A 429 -12.92 33.16 26.20
N GLU A 430 -12.64 32.28 25.23
CA GLU A 430 -11.36 31.58 25.11
C GLU A 430 -10.29 32.40 24.36
N CYS A 431 -10.64 33.05 23.26
CA CYS A 431 -9.67 33.72 22.40
C CYS A 431 -9.92 35.22 22.19
N GLY A 432 -11.04 35.76 22.71
CA GLY A 432 -11.39 37.16 22.60
C GLY A 432 -11.90 37.61 21.23
N ASP A 433 -12.15 36.67 20.31
CA ASP A 433 -12.65 36.99 18.98
C ASP A 433 -14.10 37.45 19.02
N PRO A 434 -14.50 38.51 18.28
CA PRO A 434 -15.90 38.93 18.23
C PRO A 434 -16.70 37.96 17.36
N PHE A 435 -17.90 37.53 17.80
CA PHE A 435 -18.78 36.72 16.98
C PHE A 435 -19.38 37.53 15.83
N ASP A 436 -19.14 37.08 14.59
CA ASP A 436 -19.63 37.70 13.36
C ASP A 436 -20.26 36.65 12.40
N ASP A 437 -20.54 37.05 11.16
CA ASP A 437 -21.16 36.19 10.15
C ASP A 437 -20.29 34.99 9.74
N LYS A 438 -19.01 34.95 10.08
CA LYS A 438 -18.09 33.83 9.79
C LYS A 438 -18.20 32.73 10.81
N ASP A 439 -18.71 33.01 11.99
CA ASP A 439 -18.93 32.08 13.09
C ASP A 439 -20.23 31.28 12.93
N VAL A 440 -21.04 31.56 11.90
CA VAL A 440 -22.31 30.86 11.62
C VAL A 440 -22.04 29.55 10.89
N GLN A 441 -22.57 28.44 11.43
CA GLN A 441 -22.53 27.10 10.82
C GLN A 441 -23.74 26.79 9.95
#